data_82b67b0b606a6b2d4100d3a18ff077ef
#
_entry.id   82b67b0b606a6b2d4100d3a18ff077ef
#
_cell.length_a   1.000
_cell.length_b   1.000
_cell.length_c   1.000
_cell.angle_alpha   90.00
_cell.angle_beta   90.00
_cell.angle_gamma   90.00
#
_symmetry.space_group_name_H-M   'P 1'
#
loop_
_entity.id
_entity.type
_entity.pdbx_description
1 polymer ?
#
loop_
_entity_poly.entity_id
_entity_poly.type
_entity_poly.pdbx_seq_one_letter_code
_entity_poly.pdbx_strand_id
1 'polypeptide(L)'
;MTISRAVYAGAVVLASVVALGAWNPLGQANAREGKSGQVPRFVVDPLWPKPIPARWVTGEVAGTCIDSRDHIFTVNRRNADALETSFGWPLAPPVVEYDGEGNVVNAWGNPAVVPTGLHGCFVDYQDNVWIAGNGDGIVQKYSHDGTLLLQIGTKGHCDSPTGACGVPDSNSSPIYLNEPADVSVDPANGDVYVADGYGNHRVAVFDKNGRFLRQWGSAGTAPGQFAPGGGGHPHCVVFDNRGLLYVCDRANDRIQVFDKFGNLKEVIPVKPGTGSVPGPYGNPDGSGRNAVGSANDLDFSIDRDQQYMFVNDVGNSSLWVFDRLLGNRILGGFGRPGHQAGEFTLFHSVAVDSKGNMYTGETVGGRRSQKFVPRGFISTEHLETFRGSPHYDPLPGKGAERRDD
;
A
#
# COMPACT_ATOMS: atom_id res chain seq x y z
N MET A 1 22.30 -18.61 78.17
CA MET A 1 23.13 -17.51 77.70
C MET A 1 23.07 -17.53 76.17
N THR A 2 22.22 -16.68 75.62
CA THR A 2 21.94 -16.65 74.17
C THR A 2 22.41 -15.30 73.65
N ILE A 3 23.36 -15.33 72.74
CA ILE A 3 23.91 -14.10 72.10
C ILE A 3 23.25 -13.99 70.74
N SER A 4 22.49 -12.92 70.58
CA SER A 4 21.84 -12.52 69.31
C SER A 4 22.88 -11.82 68.42
N ARG A 5 23.01 -12.24 67.16
CA ARG A 5 23.77 -11.53 66.11
C ARG A 5 22.82 -10.83 65.17
N ALA A 6 22.87 -9.52 65.17
CA ALA A 6 22.22 -8.66 64.19
C ALA A 6 23.00 -8.71 62.88
N VAL A 7 22.27 -8.98 61.78
CA VAL A 7 22.81 -8.90 60.39
C VAL A 7 22.39 -7.55 59.80
N TYR A 8 23.34 -6.72 59.50
CA TYR A 8 23.12 -5.49 58.72
C TYR A 8 23.06 -5.84 57.23
N ALA A 9 21.92 -5.59 56.60
CA ALA A 9 21.74 -5.64 55.15
C ALA A 9 22.15 -4.28 54.56
N GLY A 10 23.26 -4.25 53.86
CA GLY A 10 23.70 -3.10 53.07
C GLY A 10 22.97 -3.08 51.72
N ALA A 11 22.20 -2.05 51.46
CA ALA A 11 21.61 -1.81 50.18
C ALA A 11 22.65 -1.20 49.22
N VAL A 12 23.04 -1.95 48.20
CA VAL A 12 23.84 -1.43 47.08
C VAL A 12 22.88 -0.76 46.07
N VAL A 13 22.96 0.55 46.00
CA VAL A 13 22.28 1.32 44.95
C VAL A 13 23.14 1.29 43.69
N LEU A 14 22.75 0.51 42.71
CA LEU A 14 23.30 0.56 41.35
C LEU A 14 22.71 1.76 40.64
N ALA A 15 23.48 2.82 40.47
CA ALA A 15 23.16 3.92 39.61
C ALA A 15 23.41 3.51 38.14
N SER A 16 22.32 3.19 37.43
CA SER A 16 22.38 2.97 35.99
C SER A 16 22.52 4.33 35.29
N VAL A 17 23.71 4.62 34.77
CA VAL A 17 23.91 5.76 33.86
C VAL A 17 23.28 5.38 32.52
N VAL A 18 22.09 5.88 32.25
CA VAL A 18 21.49 5.85 30.93
C VAL A 18 22.19 6.93 30.10
N ALA A 19 23.05 6.52 29.19
CA ALA A 19 23.60 7.41 28.17
C ALA A 19 22.43 7.85 27.26
N LEU A 20 21.91 9.05 27.49
CA LEU A 20 21.01 9.74 26.57
C LEU A 20 21.84 10.10 25.33
N GLY A 21 21.80 9.22 24.31
CA GLY A 21 22.24 9.58 22.98
C GLY A 21 21.51 10.86 22.55
N ALA A 22 22.26 11.84 22.10
CA ALA A 22 21.71 13.10 21.63
C ALA A 22 20.78 12.83 20.42
N TRP A 23 19.52 12.76 20.70
CA TRP A 23 18.48 12.68 19.69
C TRP A 23 18.43 14.01 18.95
N ASN A 24 18.55 13.96 17.65
CA ASN A 24 18.48 15.15 16.81
C ASN A 24 17.01 15.61 16.69
N PRO A 25 16.56 16.67 17.39
CA PRO A 25 15.14 17.01 17.47
C PRO A 25 14.56 17.57 16.16
N LEU A 26 15.40 17.81 15.16
CA LEU A 26 14.97 18.37 13.87
C LEU A 26 14.31 17.36 12.93
N GLY A 27 14.60 16.06 13.09
CA GLY A 27 13.96 15.01 12.27
C GLY A 27 12.57 14.57 12.76
N GLN A 28 12.27 14.74 14.04
CA GLN A 28 10.99 14.30 14.63
C GLN A 28 9.90 15.39 14.68
N ALA A 29 10.24 16.63 14.40
CA ALA A 29 9.26 17.72 14.42
C ALA A 29 8.21 17.63 13.29
N ASN A 30 8.46 16.81 12.27
CA ASN A 30 7.63 16.76 11.06
C ASN A 30 6.53 15.68 11.06
N ALA A 31 6.54 14.77 12.04
CA ALA A 31 5.56 13.70 12.15
C ALA A 31 4.54 13.90 13.29
N ARG A 32 4.49 15.11 13.89
CA ARG A 32 3.57 15.41 14.98
C ARG A 32 2.14 15.61 14.45
N GLU A 33 1.18 15.25 15.30
CA GLU A 33 -0.26 15.45 15.12
C GLU A 33 -0.54 16.83 14.47
N GLY A 34 -1.22 16.80 13.32
CA GLY A 34 -1.71 17.99 12.67
C GLY A 34 -2.81 18.62 13.55
N LYS A 35 -2.82 19.93 13.63
CA LYS A 35 -3.96 20.64 14.24
C LYS A 35 -5.16 20.52 13.29
N SER A 36 -6.37 20.50 13.85
CA SER A 36 -7.59 20.55 13.04
C SER A 36 -7.49 21.61 11.94
N GLY A 37 -7.77 21.23 10.70
CA GLY A 37 -7.65 22.13 9.54
C GLY A 37 -6.24 22.24 8.93
N GLN A 38 -5.32 21.34 9.27
CA GLN A 38 -4.00 21.26 8.65
C GLN A 38 -3.87 19.97 7.82
N VAL A 39 -3.14 20.03 6.72
CA VAL A 39 -2.85 18.92 5.83
C VAL A 39 -1.35 18.67 5.81
N PRO A 40 -0.87 17.43 5.98
CA PRO A 40 0.54 17.12 5.82
C PRO A 40 0.99 17.42 4.39
N ARG A 41 2.10 18.13 4.27
CA ARG A 41 2.72 18.47 3.00
C ARG A 41 3.86 17.50 2.70
N PHE A 42 3.91 17.02 1.46
CA PHE A 42 4.95 16.13 0.98
C PHE A 42 5.75 16.78 -0.16
N VAL A 43 7.02 16.41 -0.27
CA VAL A 43 7.88 16.79 -1.39
C VAL A 43 8.50 15.52 -1.96
N VAL A 44 8.40 15.33 -3.28
CA VAL A 44 9.06 14.20 -3.95
C VAL A 44 10.58 14.30 -3.81
N ASP A 45 11.22 13.17 -3.53
CA ASP A 45 12.68 13.03 -3.61
C ASP A 45 13.03 12.56 -5.04
N PRO A 46 13.53 13.44 -5.92
CA PRO A 46 13.78 13.09 -7.32
C PRO A 46 15.02 12.19 -7.48
N LEU A 47 15.78 11.95 -6.41
CA LEU A 47 16.99 11.13 -6.42
C LEU A 47 16.74 9.73 -5.81
N TRP A 48 15.51 9.42 -5.44
CA TRP A 48 15.11 8.11 -4.95
C TRP A 48 14.19 7.39 -5.98
N PRO A 49 14.39 6.10 -6.25
CA PRO A 49 15.53 5.27 -5.87
C PRO A 49 16.79 5.64 -6.66
N LYS A 50 17.94 5.20 -6.14
CA LYS A 50 19.21 5.31 -6.88
C LYS A 50 19.22 4.35 -8.08
N PRO A 51 20.13 4.56 -9.04
CA PRO A 51 20.26 3.66 -10.19
C PRO A 51 20.41 2.21 -9.75
N ILE A 52 19.58 1.33 -10.30
CA ILE A 52 19.55 -0.08 -9.98
C ILE A 52 20.84 -0.76 -10.47
N PRO A 53 21.51 -1.58 -9.63
CA PRO A 53 22.76 -2.25 -10.00
C PRO A 53 22.55 -3.27 -11.13
N ALA A 54 23.66 -3.80 -11.65
CA ALA A 54 23.69 -4.89 -12.63
C ALA A 54 22.93 -4.60 -13.95
N ARG A 55 22.65 -3.34 -14.26
CA ARG A 55 21.88 -2.91 -15.45
C ARG A 55 20.51 -3.55 -15.54
N TRP A 56 19.89 -3.87 -14.41
CA TRP A 56 18.55 -4.43 -14.39
C TRP A 56 17.53 -3.46 -14.96
N VAL A 57 16.57 -4.02 -15.72
CA VAL A 57 15.39 -3.30 -16.20
C VAL A 57 14.20 -3.74 -15.33
N THR A 58 13.50 -2.79 -14.75
CA THR A 58 12.25 -3.05 -14.01
C THR A 58 11.08 -3.02 -14.97
N GLY A 59 10.09 -3.86 -14.71
CA GLY A 59 8.75 -3.72 -15.29
C GLY A 59 7.85 -2.88 -14.39
N GLU A 60 6.57 -3.15 -14.46
CA GLU A 60 5.56 -2.53 -13.58
C GLU A 60 5.83 -2.84 -12.11
N VAL A 61 5.74 -1.81 -11.25
CA VAL A 61 5.84 -1.94 -9.80
C VAL A 61 4.42 -2.00 -9.23
N ALA A 62 3.97 -3.22 -8.93
CA ALA A 62 2.60 -3.46 -8.53
C ALA A 62 2.37 -3.34 -7.03
N GLY A 63 3.32 -3.78 -6.21
CA GLY A 63 3.24 -3.71 -4.76
C GLY A 63 4.44 -2.96 -4.16
N THR A 64 4.19 -2.24 -3.09
CA THR A 64 5.22 -1.57 -2.27
C THR A 64 4.89 -1.84 -0.81
N CYS A 65 5.83 -2.38 -0.05
CA CYS A 65 5.67 -2.61 1.38
C CYS A 65 6.98 -2.36 2.14
N ILE A 66 6.91 -2.21 3.46
CA ILE A 66 8.02 -1.72 4.28
C ILE A 66 8.21 -2.63 5.49
N ASP A 67 9.46 -2.95 5.83
CA ASP A 67 9.79 -3.75 7.01
C ASP A 67 10.03 -2.89 8.27
N SER A 68 10.28 -3.55 9.40
CA SER A 68 10.52 -2.89 10.69
C SER A 68 11.79 -2.03 10.74
N ARG A 69 12.65 -2.10 9.73
CA ARG A 69 13.90 -1.33 9.59
C ARG A 69 13.79 -0.16 8.62
N ASP A 70 12.59 0.11 8.12
CA ASP A 70 12.32 1.07 7.02
C ASP A 70 12.99 0.67 5.69
N HIS A 71 13.15 -0.63 5.42
CA HIS A 71 13.51 -1.08 4.08
C HIS A 71 12.26 -1.23 3.23
N ILE A 72 12.36 -0.80 1.99
CA ILE A 72 11.26 -0.74 1.05
C ILE A 72 11.35 -1.91 0.08
N PHE A 73 10.36 -2.79 0.08
CA PHE A 73 10.21 -3.85 -0.90
C PHE A 73 9.31 -3.39 -2.03
N THR A 74 9.76 -3.61 -3.26
CA THR A 74 8.96 -3.38 -4.46
C THR A 74 8.75 -4.69 -5.19
N VAL A 75 7.50 -4.96 -5.56
CA VAL A 75 7.12 -6.14 -6.31
C VAL A 75 7.02 -5.80 -7.79
N ASN A 76 7.90 -6.39 -8.59
CA ASN A 76 8.15 -6.06 -9.97
C ASN A 76 7.60 -7.15 -10.90
N ARG A 77 6.67 -6.82 -11.78
CA ARG A 77 6.05 -7.75 -12.74
C ARG A 77 7.00 -8.26 -13.82
N ARG A 78 8.16 -7.66 -13.97
CA ARG A 78 9.18 -8.03 -14.96
C ARG A 78 8.70 -7.97 -16.41
N ASN A 79 7.68 -7.18 -16.67
CA ASN A 79 7.07 -6.97 -17.98
C ASN A 79 7.60 -5.71 -18.67
N ALA A 80 8.93 -5.54 -18.70
CA ALA A 80 9.57 -4.48 -19.48
C ALA A 80 9.18 -4.60 -20.98
N ASP A 81 9.15 -3.48 -21.67
CA ASP A 81 8.75 -3.49 -23.07
C ASP A 81 9.84 -4.06 -24.01
N ALA A 82 9.45 -4.25 -25.27
CA ALA A 82 10.35 -4.84 -26.26
C ALA A 82 11.58 -3.95 -26.55
N LEU A 83 11.44 -2.63 -26.47
CA LEU A 83 12.56 -1.70 -26.66
C LEU A 83 13.56 -1.81 -25.51
N GLU A 84 13.07 -1.77 -24.26
CA GLU A 84 13.90 -1.90 -23.05
C GLU A 84 14.68 -3.21 -23.04
N THR A 85 14.04 -4.32 -23.41
CA THR A 85 14.67 -5.64 -23.47
C THR A 85 15.59 -5.81 -24.68
N SER A 86 15.43 -5.02 -25.74
CA SER A 86 16.26 -5.10 -26.97
C SER A 86 17.75 -4.77 -26.72
N PHE A 87 18.06 -4.05 -25.66
CA PHE A 87 19.44 -3.75 -25.26
C PHE A 87 20.18 -4.92 -24.61
N GLY A 88 19.51 -6.07 -24.42
CA GLY A 88 20.10 -7.26 -23.81
C GLY A 88 20.37 -7.14 -22.31
N TRP A 89 19.77 -6.15 -21.64
CA TRP A 89 19.87 -6.01 -20.19
C TRP A 89 18.92 -6.98 -19.49
N PRO A 90 19.32 -7.58 -18.36
CA PRO A 90 18.48 -8.53 -17.67
C PRO A 90 17.33 -7.83 -16.95
N LEU A 91 16.20 -8.50 -16.86
CA LEU A 91 15.08 -8.06 -16.04
C LEU A 91 15.45 -8.15 -14.55
N ALA A 92 15.07 -7.15 -13.77
CA ALA A 92 15.23 -7.17 -12.32
C ALA A 92 14.53 -8.41 -11.70
N PRO A 93 15.01 -8.91 -10.56
CA PRO A 93 14.28 -9.94 -9.81
C PRO A 93 12.85 -9.50 -9.45
N PRO A 94 11.93 -10.45 -9.20
CA PRO A 94 10.55 -10.17 -8.83
C PRO A 94 10.40 -9.23 -7.63
N VAL A 95 11.29 -9.33 -6.65
CA VAL A 95 11.31 -8.48 -5.45
C VAL A 95 12.66 -7.76 -5.39
N VAL A 96 12.59 -6.45 -5.21
CA VAL A 96 13.77 -5.59 -4.99
C VAL A 96 13.58 -4.86 -3.69
N GLU A 97 14.57 -4.94 -2.81
CA GLU A 97 14.62 -4.28 -1.50
C GLU A 97 15.57 -3.10 -1.55
N TYR A 98 15.09 -1.95 -1.09
CA TYR A 98 15.85 -0.71 -1.00
C TYR A 98 16.01 -0.29 0.47
N ASP A 99 17.12 0.35 0.80
CA ASP A 99 17.19 1.16 2.02
C ASP A 99 16.46 2.51 1.87
N GLY A 100 16.31 3.24 2.97
CA GLY A 100 15.66 4.55 2.96
C GLY A 100 16.36 5.59 2.08
N GLU A 101 17.64 5.42 1.76
CA GLU A 101 18.44 6.25 0.86
C GLU A 101 18.28 5.85 -0.62
N GLY A 102 17.59 4.74 -0.91
CA GLY A 102 17.30 4.25 -2.25
C GLY A 102 18.38 3.34 -2.85
N ASN A 103 19.32 2.86 -2.07
CA ASN A 103 20.24 1.82 -2.51
C ASN A 103 19.54 0.47 -2.54
N VAL A 104 19.77 -0.35 -3.55
CA VAL A 104 19.35 -1.74 -3.55
C VAL A 104 20.23 -2.51 -2.54
N VAL A 105 19.60 -3.07 -1.51
CA VAL A 105 20.28 -3.85 -0.46
C VAL A 105 20.07 -5.34 -0.62
N ASN A 106 18.98 -5.75 -1.28
CA ASN A 106 18.67 -7.13 -1.59
C ASN A 106 17.76 -7.23 -2.83
N ALA A 107 17.75 -8.39 -3.49
CA ALA A 107 16.80 -8.68 -4.55
C ALA A 107 16.68 -10.20 -4.75
N TRP A 108 15.44 -10.68 -4.85
CA TRP A 108 15.18 -12.11 -4.90
C TRP A 108 13.88 -12.45 -5.65
N GLY A 109 13.58 -13.74 -5.70
CA GLY A 109 12.40 -14.32 -6.31
C GLY A 109 12.70 -15.10 -7.58
N ASN A 110 12.18 -16.33 -7.64
CA ASN A 110 12.21 -17.14 -8.85
C ASN A 110 10.91 -16.90 -9.62
N PRO A 111 10.96 -16.39 -10.87
CA PRO A 111 9.75 -16.12 -11.67
C PRO A 111 8.85 -17.35 -11.90
N ALA A 112 9.40 -18.58 -11.85
CA ALA A 112 8.61 -19.79 -11.96
C ALA A 112 7.84 -20.15 -10.67
N VAL A 113 8.27 -19.61 -9.51
CA VAL A 113 7.73 -19.92 -8.18
C VAL A 113 6.80 -18.84 -7.67
N VAL A 114 7.22 -17.57 -7.76
CA VAL A 114 6.41 -16.44 -7.30
C VAL A 114 5.06 -16.39 -8.01
N PRO A 115 4.05 -15.72 -7.44
CA PRO A 115 2.76 -15.57 -8.10
C PRO A 115 2.88 -14.96 -9.49
N THR A 116 2.09 -15.46 -10.43
CA THR A 116 1.93 -14.84 -11.75
C THR A 116 1.08 -13.57 -11.60
N GLY A 117 1.38 -12.52 -12.38
CA GLY A 117 0.68 -11.25 -12.20
C GLY A 117 0.93 -10.66 -10.81
N LEU A 118 2.19 -10.63 -10.38
CA LEU A 118 2.62 -10.04 -9.10
C LEU A 118 1.84 -8.76 -8.79
N HIS A 119 1.29 -8.64 -7.55
CA HIS A 119 0.37 -7.58 -7.22
C HIS A 119 0.61 -7.01 -5.81
N GLY A 120 -0.24 -7.28 -4.83
CA GLY A 120 -0.12 -6.74 -3.48
C GLY A 120 1.12 -7.26 -2.73
N CYS A 121 1.66 -6.42 -1.86
CA CYS A 121 2.82 -6.71 -1.02
C CYS A 121 2.55 -6.23 0.41
N PHE A 122 2.87 -7.08 1.39
CA PHE A 122 2.76 -6.77 2.81
C PHE A 122 3.95 -7.37 3.58
N VAL A 123 4.48 -6.66 4.57
CA VAL A 123 5.47 -7.20 5.51
C VAL A 123 4.81 -7.43 6.86
N ASP A 124 4.87 -8.66 7.37
CA ASP A 124 4.25 -9.00 8.64
C ASP A 124 5.12 -8.61 9.85
N TYR A 125 4.56 -8.71 11.05
CA TYR A 125 5.21 -8.37 12.31
C TYR A 125 6.45 -9.22 12.65
N GLN A 126 6.80 -10.20 11.83
CA GLN A 126 8.00 -11.03 11.90
C GLN A 126 8.99 -10.70 10.76
N ASP A 127 8.76 -9.61 10.04
CA ASP A 127 9.50 -9.21 8.84
C ASP A 127 9.48 -10.24 7.70
N ASN A 128 8.40 -11.04 7.61
CA ASN A 128 8.20 -11.89 6.44
C ASN A 128 7.41 -11.12 5.38
N VAL A 129 7.78 -11.33 4.13
CA VAL A 129 7.18 -10.68 2.97
C VAL A 129 6.06 -11.54 2.40
N TRP A 130 4.86 -10.98 2.34
CA TRP A 130 3.72 -11.59 1.70
C TRP A 130 3.47 -10.97 0.33
N ILE A 131 3.12 -11.81 -0.64
CA ILE A 131 2.89 -11.38 -2.01
C ILE A 131 1.62 -12.03 -2.53
N ALA A 132 0.69 -11.22 -3.03
CA ALA A 132 -0.47 -11.66 -3.79
C ALA A 132 -0.19 -11.57 -5.30
N GLY A 133 -0.88 -12.38 -6.09
CA GLY A 133 -0.79 -12.33 -7.55
C GLY A 133 -2.13 -12.49 -8.22
N ASN A 134 -2.45 -11.54 -9.08
CA ASN A 134 -3.73 -11.51 -9.79
C ASN A 134 -3.75 -12.30 -11.10
N GLY A 135 -2.84 -13.26 -11.26
CA GLY A 135 -2.77 -14.08 -12.47
C GLY A 135 -2.89 -15.59 -12.23
N ASP A 136 -2.87 -16.06 -10.99
CA ASP A 136 -2.84 -17.50 -10.71
C ASP A 136 -3.41 -17.98 -9.37
N GLY A 137 -4.22 -17.20 -8.71
CA GLY A 137 -5.01 -17.67 -7.55
C GLY A 137 -4.21 -18.05 -6.32
N ILE A 138 -3.02 -17.47 -6.08
CA ILE A 138 -2.20 -17.75 -4.89
C ILE A 138 -1.74 -16.50 -4.16
N VAL A 139 -1.53 -16.67 -2.84
CA VAL A 139 -0.79 -15.75 -1.98
C VAL A 139 0.35 -16.53 -1.35
N GLN A 140 1.53 -15.94 -1.30
CA GLN A 140 2.73 -16.59 -0.77
C GLN A 140 3.38 -15.74 0.32
N LYS A 141 3.91 -16.42 1.36
CA LYS A 141 4.74 -15.86 2.43
C LYS A 141 6.19 -16.26 2.19
N TYR A 142 7.07 -15.30 2.27
CA TYR A 142 8.52 -15.49 2.19
C TYR A 142 9.21 -14.99 3.46
N SER A 143 10.33 -15.61 3.81
CA SER A 143 11.26 -14.96 4.73
C SER A 143 11.84 -13.70 4.10
N HIS A 144 12.42 -12.85 4.91
CA HIS A 144 13.03 -11.60 4.45
C HIS A 144 14.04 -11.79 3.29
N ASP A 145 14.74 -12.91 3.27
CA ASP A 145 15.74 -13.26 2.25
C ASP A 145 15.18 -14.01 1.02
N GLY A 146 13.84 -14.17 0.94
CA GLY A 146 13.16 -14.76 -0.21
C GLY A 146 12.98 -16.27 -0.17
N THR A 147 13.15 -16.93 0.99
CA THR A 147 12.79 -18.34 1.14
C THR A 147 11.27 -18.50 1.27
N LEU A 148 10.63 -19.30 0.41
CA LEU A 148 9.20 -19.58 0.48
C LEU A 148 8.85 -20.34 1.77
N LEU A 149 7.97 -19.77 2.60
CA LEU A 149 7.54 -20.30 3.89
C LEU A 149 6.14 -20.90 3.85
N LEU A 150 5.21 -20.27 3.11
CA LEU A 150 3.81 -20.68 3.03
C LEU A 150 3.23 -20.29 1.68
N GLN A 151 2.30 -21.11 1.18
CA GLN A 151 1.44 -20.75 0.06
C GLN A 151 -0.02 -21.03 0.42
N ILE A 152 -0.89 -20.07 0.15
CA ILE A 152 -2.35 -20.19 0.19
C ILE A 152 -2.84 -20.28 -1.24
N GLY A 153 -3.76 -21.20 -1.51
CA GLY A 153 -4.23 -21.48 -2.86
C GLY A 153 -3.33 -22.47 -3.64
N THR A 154 -3.70 -22.73 -4.87
CA THR A 154 -2.94 -23.62 -5.77
C THR A 154 -2.60 -22.86 -7.04
N LYS A 155 -1.30 -22.80 -7.35
CA LYS A 155 -0.80 -22.06 -8.54
C LYS A 155 -1.47 -22.56 -9.82
N GLY A 156 -2.08 -21.62 -10.57
CA GLY A 156 -2.77 -21.91 -11.81
C GLY A 156 -4.14 -22.58 -11.65
N HIS A 157 -4.67 -22.68 -10.43
CA HIS A 157 -6.01 -23.19 -10.18
C HIS A 157 -6.80 -22.19 -9.32
N CYS A 158 -7.90 -21.69 -9.87
CA CYS A 158 -8.69 -20.63 -9.25
C CYS A 158 -10.10 -21.10 -8.82
N ASP A 159 -10.71 -20.36 -7.91
CA ASP A 159 -12.11 -20.53 -7.49
C ASP A 159 -13.04 -20.13 -8.64
N SER A 160 -13.22 -21.03 -9.58
CA SER A 160 -14.08 -20.88 -10.74
C SER A 160 -14.74 -22.20 -11.12
N PRO A 161 -15.84 -22.21 -11.88
CA PRO A 161 -16.53 -23.45 -12.27
C PRO A 161 -15.65 -24.46 -13.00
N THR A 162 -14.61 -24.00 -13.66
CA THR A 162 -13.67 -24.82 -14.44
C THR A 162 -12.32 -25.01 -13.75
N GLY A 163 -12.06 -24.33 -12.65
CA GLY A 163 -10.73 -24.21 -12.03
C GLY A 163 -9.77 -23.28 -12.78
N ALA A 164 -10.16 -22.72 -13.91
CA ALA A 164 -9.35 -21.77 -14.66
C ALA A 164 -9.36 -20.39 -14.00
N CYS A 165 -8.20 -19.71 -13.99
CA CYS A 165 -8.09 -18.32 -13.57
C CYS A 165 -8.65 -17.39 -14.66
N GLY A 166 -9.06 -16.17 -14.29
CA GLY A 166 -9.67 -15.21 -15.20
C GLY A 166 -11.15 -15.49 -15.54
N VAL A 167 -11.75 -16.49 -14.92
CA VAL A 167 -13.19 -16.77 -15.03
C VAL A 167 -13.88 -16.24 -13.76
N PRO A 168 -14.79 -15.28 -13.88
CA PRO A 168 -15.41 -14.65 -12.72
C PRO A 168 -16.36 -15.57 -11.95
N ASP A 169 -16.54 -15.25 -10.66
CA ASP A 169 -17.69 -15.53 -9.81
C ASP A 169 -18.01 -16.97 -9.41
N SER A 170 -17.11 -17.63 -8.70
CA SER A 170 -17.59 -18.68 -7.78
C SER A 170 -17.76 -18.15 -6.36
N ASN A 171 -16.81 -17.36 -5.86
CA ASN A 171 -16.82 -16.72 -4.55
C ASN A 171 -17.15 -17.67 -3.37
N SER A 172 -16.80 -18.93 -3.49
CA SER A 172 -17.32 -20.00 -2.63
C SER A 172 -16.27 -20.94 -2.07
N SER A 173 -15.11 -21.09 -2.71
CA SER A 173 -14.12 -22.08 -2.31
C SER A 173 -13.42 -21.70 -0.99
N PRO A 174 -13.33 -22.64 -0.03
CA PRO A 174 -12.51 -22.45 1.17
C PRO A 174 -11.01 -22.71 0.96
N ILE A 175 -10.60 -23.16 -0.22
CA ILE A 175 -9.21 -23.55 -0.50
C ILE A 175 -8.61 -22.83 -1.71
N TYR A 176 -9.42 -22.37 -2.64
CA TYR A 176 -8.96 -21.68 -3.84
C TYR A 176 -9.32 -20.19 -3.76
N LEU A 177 -8.38 -19.36 -4.18
CA LEU A 177 -8.57 -17.94 -4.46
C LEU A 177 -8.85 -17.77 -5.95
N ASN A 178 -9.29 -16.58 -6.35
CA ASN A 178 -9.46 -16.25 -7.76
C ASN A 178 -8.86 -14.89 -8.06
N GLU A 179 -7.57 -14.89 -8.40
CA GLU A 179 -6.82 -13.68 -8.74
C GLU A 179 -6.78 -12.66 -7.58
N PRO A 180 -6.19 -13.02 -6.43
CA PRO A 180 -6.13 -12.14 -5.27
C PRO A 180 -5.31 -10.87 -5.55
N ALA A 181 -5.84 -9.74 -5.09
CA ALA A 181 -5.23 -8.43 -5.29
C ALA A 181 -4.21 -8.08 -4.21
N ASP A 182 -4.54 -8.36 -2.95
CA ASP A 182 -3.74 -7.88 -1.82
C ASP A 182 -3.87 -8.79 -0.59
N VAL A 183 -2.99 -8.60 0.39
CA VAL A 183 -2.92 -9.39 1.61
C VAL A 183 -2.47 -8.55 2.79
N SER A 184 -3.05 -8.81 3.95
CA SER A 184 -2.61 -8.24 5.23
C SER A 184 -2.68 -9.29 6.34
N VAL A 185 -1.86 -9.14 7.38
CA VAL A 185 -1.78 -10.09 8.49
C VAL A 185 -2.10 -9.40 9.81
N ASP A 186 -3.03 -9.97 10.58
CA ASP A 186 -3.33 -9.50 11.93
C ASP A 186 -2.14 -9.76 12.86
N PRO A 187 -1.47 -8.73 13.39
CA PRO A 187 -0.31 -8.92 14.26
C PRO A 187 -0.66 -9.57 15.60
N ALA A 188 -1.95 -9.61 15.97
CA ALA A 188 -2.37 -10.18 17.26
C ALA A 188 -2.38 -11.71 17.26
N ASN A 189 -2.65 -12.35 16.13
CA ASN A 189 -2.81 -13.80 16.05
C ASN A 189 -2.21 -14.46 14.80
N GLY A 190 -1.79 -13.65 13.81
CA GLY A 190 -1.24 -14.10 12.55
C GLY A 190 -2.28 -14.50 11.50
N ASP A 191 -3.58 -14.22 11.73
CA ASP A 191 -4.61 -14.46 10.71
C ASP A 191 -4.33 -13.62 9.45
N VAL A 192 -4.50 -14.24 8.30
CA VAL A 192 -4.19 -13.70 6.99
C VAL A 192 -5.48 -13.28 6.28
N TYR A 193 -5.58 -12.03 5.92
CA TYR A 193 -6.73 -11.44 5.22
C TYR A 193 -6.33 -11.17 3.77
N VAL A 194 -7.11 -11.69 2.84
CA VAL A 194 -6.83 -11.61 1.40
C VAL A 194 -7.96 -10.86 0.70
N ALA A 195 -7.62 -9.80 -0.03
CA ALA A 195 -8.51 -9.17 -0.99
C ALA A 195 -8.58 -10.07 -2.24
N ASP A 196 -9.51 -11.00 -2.25
CA ASP A 196 -9.73 -11.93 -3.34
C ASP A 196 -10.73 -11.32 -4.33
N GLY A 197 -10.22 -10.41 -5.21
CA GLY A 197 -11.07 -9.43 -5.86
C GLY A 197 -10.96 -9.29 -7.38
N TYR A 198 -10.01 -9.89 -8.10
CA TYR A 198 -9.99 -9.81 -9.57
C TYR A 198 -10.92 -10.81 -10.24
N GLY A 199 -11.04 -12.01 -9.70
CA GLY A 199 -11.99 -13.01 -10.16
C GLY A 199 -13.13 -13.29 -9.18
N ASN A 200 -12.90 -13.08 -7.88
CA ASN A 200 -13.92 -13.12 -6.83
C ASN A 200 -14.25 -11.72 -6.30
N HIS A 201 -15.21 -11.62 -5.38
CA HIS A 201 -15.67 -10.38 -4.74
C HIS A 201 -15.78 -10.56 -3.24
N ARG A 202 -14.65 -10.93 -2.59
CA ARG A 202 -14.63 -11.25 -1.16
C ARG A 202 -13.35 -10.84 -0.46
N VAL A 203 -13.41 -10.70 0.85
CA VAL A 203 -12.26 -10.85 1.72
C VAL A 203 -12.27 -12.29 2.25
N ALA A 204 -11.21 -13.05 1.99
CA ALA A 204 -11.03 -14.40 2.50
C ALA A 204 -10.00 -14.38 3.64
N VAL A 205 -10.29 -15.11 4.73
CA VAL A 205 -9.45 -15.12 5.93
C VAL A 205 -8.95 -16.52 6.21
N PHE A 206 -7.66 -16.63 6.45
CA PHE A 206 -6.96 -17.87 6.76
C PHE A 206 -6.23 -17.73 8.10
N ASP A 207 -5.98 -18.84 8.78
CA ASP A 207 -5.09 -18.83 9.94
C ASP A 207 -3.62 -18.71 9.50
N LYS A 208 -2.71 -18.49 10.45
CA LYS A 208 -1.26 -18.37 10.21
C LYS A 208 -0.61 -19.56 9.49
N ASN A 209 -1.30 -20.69 9.39
CA ASN A 209 -0.85 -21.89 8.70
C ASN A 209 -1.52 -22.07 7.32
N GLY A 210 -2.31 -21.08 6.87
CA GLY A 210 -3.00 -21.11 5.58
C GLY A 210 -4.31 -21.90 5.57
N ARG A 211 -4.88 -22.24 6.73
CA ARG A 211 -6.17 -22.91 6.81
C ARG A 211 -7.29 -21.87 6.78
N PHE A 212 -8.27 -22.06 5.91
CA PHE A 212 -9.44 -21.17 5.79
C PHE A 212 -10.23 -21.09 7.10
N LEU A 213 -10.61 -19.88 7.46
CA LEU A 213 -11.40 -19.57 8.65
C LEU A 213 -12.79 -19.06 8.31
N ARG A 214 -12.88 -18.04 7.44
CA ARG A 214 -14.13 -17.35 7.07
C ARG A 214 -13.93 -16.46 5.86
N GLN A 215 -15.03 -15.97 5.33
CA GLN A 215 -15.05 -14.95 4.29
C GLN A 215 -16.27 -14.07 4.40
N TRP A 216 -16.26 -12.93 3.73
CA TRP A 216 -17.42 -12.08 3.50
C TRP A 216 -17.28 -11.31 2.19
N GLY A 217 -18.39 -10.79 1.72
CA GLY A 217 -18.49 -10.06 0.46
C GLY A 217 -19.16 -10.85 -0.64
N SER A 218 -19.69 -10.13 -1.60
CA SER A 218 -20.30 -10.63 -2.84
C SER A 218 -20.31 -9.50 -3.86
N ALA A 219 -20.51 -9.80 -5.14
CA ALA A 219 -20.65 -8.78 -6.18
C ALA A 219 -21.85 -7.86 -5.93
N GLY A 220 -21.65 -6.55 -6.04
CA GLY A 220 -22.73 -5.57 -5.92
C GLY A 220 -22.27 -4.19 -5.47
N THR A 221 -23.26 -3.30 -5.23
CA THR A 221 -23.02 -1.90 -4.82
C THR A 221 -23.51 -1.58 -3.41
N ALA A 222 -24.26 -2.50 -2.79
CA ALA A 222 -24.74 -2.32 -1.42
C ALA A 222 -23.59 -2.36 -0.40
N PRO A 223 -23.75 -1.82 0.80
CA PRO A 223 -22.80 -1.98 1.89
C PRO A 223 -22.50 -3.46 2.17
N GLY A 224 -21.21 -3.81 2.31
CA GLY A 224 -20.75 -5.19 2.49
C GLY A 224 -20.59 -5.97 1.18
N GLN A 225 -21.00 -5.41 0.04
CA GLN A 225 -20.72 -5.94 -1.30
C GLN A 225 -19.54 -5.20 -1.93
N PHE A 226 -18.91 -5.81 -2.94
CA PHE A 226 -17.83 -5.24 -3.72
C PHE A 226 -18.24 -5.10 -5.19
N ALA A 227 -17.71 -4.11 -5.87
CA ALA A 227 -18.12 -3.78 -7.24
C ALA A 227 -18.13 -5.02 -8.14
N PRO A 228 -19.17 -5.21 -8.96
CA PRO A 228 -19.25 -6.33 -9.87
C PRO A 228 -18.27 -6.20 -11.04
N GLY A 229 -17.94 -7.30 -11.67
CA GLY A 229 -17.03 -7.37 -12.82
C GLY A 229 -15.57 -7.53 -12.41
N GLY A 230 -14.71 -7.80 -13.36
CA GLY A 230 -13.27 -7.94 -13.12
C GLY A 230 -12.60 -6.60 -12.87
N GLY A 231 -11.41 -6.61 -12.25
CA GLY A 231 -10.61 -5.41 -12.07
C GLY A 231 -10.18 -5.12 -10.63
N GLY A 232 -10.27 -6.10 -9.74
CA GLY A 232 -9.82 -5.98 -8.35
C GLY A 232 -10.83 -5.25 -7.46
N HIS A 233 -11.87 -5.95 -7.06
CA HIS A 233 -12.91 -5.47 -6.15
C HIS A 233 -13.30 -6.58 -5.17
N PRO A 234 -12.69 -6.66 -3.95
CA PRO A 234 -11.79 -5.68 -3.31
C PRO A 234 -10.38 -5.64 -3.88
N HIS A 235 -9.71 -4.46 -3.80
CA HIS A 235 -8.36 -4.25 -4.31
C HIS A 235 -7.30 -4.18 -3.23
N CYS A 236 -7.55 -3.56 -2.10
CA CYS A 236 -6.66 -3.52 -0.94
C CYS A 236 -7.32 -4.06 0.32
N VAL A 237 -6.50 -4.52 1.28
CA VAL A 237 -6.88 -4.83 2.67
C VAL A 237 -5.81 -4.31 3.60
N VAL A 238 -6.13 -3.35 4.48
CA VAL A 238 -5.17 -2.71 5.37
C VAL A 238 -5.74 -2.59 6.79
N PHE A 239 -4.97 -3.03 7.79
CA PHE A 239 -5.35 -2.84 9.20
C PHE A 239 -4.97 -1.47 9.71
N ASP A 240 -5.87 -0.83 10.46
CA ASP A 240 -5.46 0.26 11.34
C ASP A 240 -4.91 -0.27 12.68
N ASN A 241 -4.29 0.61 13.46
CA ASN A 241 -3.70 0.26 14.76
C ASN A 241 -4.73 -0.11 15.84
N ARG A 242 -6.04 0.05 15.57
CA ARG A 242 -7.15 -0.39 16.42
C ARG A 242 -7.68 -1.76 16.02
N GLY A 243 -7.14 -2.34 14.94
CA GLY A 243 -7.53 -3.65 14.42
C GLY A 243 -8.81 -3.63 13.59
N LEU A 244 -9.18 -2.48 13.02
CA LEU A 244 -10.19 -2.39 11.97
C LEU A 244 -9.54 -2.62 10.61
N LEU A 245 -10.24 -3.33 9.74
CA LEU A 245 -9.81 -3.65 8.39
C LEU A 245 -10.45 -2.69 7.39
N TYR A 246 -9.63 -1.91 6.71
CA TYR A 246 -10.01 -1.02 5.62
C TYR A 246 -9.87 -1.78 4.31
N VAL A 247 -10.93 -1.83 3.52
CA VAL A 247 -11.01 -2.62 2.29
C VAL A 247 -11.36 -1.70 1.13
N CYS A 248 -10.50 -1.63 0.13
CA CYS A 248 -10.68 -0.79 -1.05
C CYS A 248 -11.70 -1.44 -2.01
N ASP A 249 -12.89 -0.89 -2.09
CA ASP A 249 -13.91 -1.25 -3.07
C ASP A 249 -13.82 -0.29 -4.27
N ARG A 250 -12.77 -0.53 -5.06
CA ARG A 250 -12.20 0.43 -6.01
C ARG A 250 -13.21 0.99 -7.01
N ALA A 251 -13.91 0.15 -7.75
CA ALA A 251 -14.85 0.63 -8.78
C ALA A 251 -16.18 1.14 -8.22
N ASN A 252 -16.47 0.90 -6.94
CA ASN A 252 -17.55 1.58 -6.24
C ASN A 252 -17.11 2.92 -5.62
N ASP A 253 -15.87 3.39 -5.89
CA ASP A 253 -15.32 4.65 -5.42
C ASP A 253 -15.43 4.81 -3.89
N ARG A 254 -15.10 3.74 -3.13
CA ARG A 254 -15.24 3.75 -1.69
C ARG A 254 -14.25 2.82 -0.98
N ILE A 255 -14.03 3.10 0.29
CA ILE A 255 -13.41 2.19 1.25
C ILE A 255 -14.50 1.69 2.18
N GLN A 256 -14.51 0.39 2.48
CA GLN A 256 -15.40 -0.19 3.47
C GLN A 256 -14.58 -0.66 4.68
N VAL A 257 -14.99 -0.27 5.87
CA VAL A 257 -14.30 -0.59 7.13
C VAL A 257 -15.05 -1.71 7.83
N PHE A 258 -14.33 -2.76 8.18
CA PHE A 258 -14.87 -3.93 8.85
C PHE A 258 -14.14 -4.20 10.18
N ASP A 259 -14.79 -4.92 11.08
CA ASP A 259 -14.05 -5.62 12.12
C ASP A 259 -13.43 -6.92 11.58
N LYS A 260 -12.61 -7.57 12.40
CA LYS A 260 -11.91 -8.82 12.06
C LYS A 260 -12.85 -9.99 11.71
N PHE A 261 -14.14 -9.87 11.98
CA PHE A 261 -15.14 -10.90 11.72
C PHE A 261 -15.98 -10.62 10.47
N GLY A 262 -15.74 -9.49 9.79
CA GLY A 262 -16.46 -9.08 8.57
C GLY A 262 -17.73 -8.27 8.87
N ASN A 263 -17.93 -7.79 10.10
CA ASN A 263 -19.02 -6.88 10.38
C ASN A 263 -18.67 -5.47 9.90
N LEU A 264 -19.45 -4.94 8.98
CA LEU A 264 -19.27 -3.59 8.44
C LEU A 264 -19.46 -2.54 9.53
N LYS A 265 -18.54 -1.60 9.61
CA LYS A 265 -18.54 -0.46 10.56
C LYS A 265 -18.80 0.87 9.87
N GLU A 266 -18.22 1.07 8.69
CA GLU A 266 -18.29 2.35 7.98
C GLU A 266 -18.12 2.16 6.47
N VAL A 267 -18.66 3.08 5.71
CA VAL A 267 -18.41 3.23 4.26
C VAL A 267 -17.92 4.65 4.01
N ILE A 268 -16.72 4.76 3.47
CA ILE A 268 -16.03 6.03 3.22
C ILE A 268 -15.99 6.26 1.71
N PRO A 269 -16.70 7.26 1.17
CA PRO A 269 -16.64 7.58 -0.25
C PRO A 269 -15.29 8.23 -0.60
N VAL A 270 -14.72 7.81 -1.74
CA VAL A 270 -13.46 8.34 -2.29
C VAL A 270 -13.74 8.91 -3.67
N LYS A 271 -13.92 10.25 -3.77
CA LYS A 271 -14.15 10.96 -5.03
C LYS A 271 -15.18 10.28 -5.95
N PRO A 272 -16.41 10.05 -5.50
CA PRO A 272 -17.43 9.33 -6.28
C PRO A 272 -17.67 9.95 -7.65
N GLY A 273 -17.83 9.11 -8.66
CA GLY A 273 -18.15 9.52 -10.03
C GLY A 273 -16.97 10.08 -10.82
N THR A 274 -15.74 10.01 -10.29
CA THR A 274 -14.53 10.45 -11.00
C THR A 274 -13.85 9.31 -11.75
N GLY A 275 -14.08 8.07 -11.35
CA GLY A 275 -13.52 6.86 -11.99
C GLY A 275 -14.05 6.60 -13.41
N SER A 276 -15.06 7.31 -13.85
CA SER A 276 -15.63 7.23 -15.21
C SER A 276 -15.10 8.28 -16.18
N VAL A 277 -14.15 9.11 -15.76
CA VAL A 277 -13.49 10.02 -16.69
C VAL A 277 -12.53 9.21 -17.55
N PRO A 278 -12.46 9.45 -18.88
CA PRO A 278 -11.49 8.81 -19.76
C PRO A 278 -10.08 9.02 -19.20
N GLY A 279 -9.56 8.00 -18.53
CA GLY A 279 -8.19 8.01 -18.09
C GLY A 279 -7.23 7.75 -19.26
N PRO A 280 -5.92 7.89 -19.09
CA PRO A 280 -4.94 7.61 -20.15
C PRO A 280 -5.02 6.17 -20.70
N TYR A 281 -5.83 5.33 -20.09
CA TYR A 281 -6.07 3.93 -20.48
C TYR A 281 -7.53 3.60 -20.81
N GLY A 282 -8.42 4.60 -20.78
CA GLY A 282 -9.79 4.49 -21.27
C GLY A 282 -9.87 4.84 -22.76
N ASN A 283 -10.93 4.38 -23.45
CA ASN A 283 -11.20 4.85 -24.78
C ASN A 283 -11.60 6.34 -24.74
N PRO A 284 -11.23 7.14 -25.76
CA PRO A 284 -11.58 8.57 -25.83
C PRO A 284 -13.11 8.85 -25.76
N ASP A 285 -13.93 7.85 -26.08
CA ASP A 285 -15.37 7.91 -26.06
C ASP A 285 -15.99 7.56 -24.68
N GLY A 286 -15.14 7.34 -23.65
CA GLY A 286 -15.61 6.93 -22.34
C GLY A 286 -16.05 5.47 -22.25
N SER A 287 -15.90 4.68 -23.30
CA SER A 287 -16.13 3.23 -23.27
C SER A 287 -14.86 2.46 -22.85
N GLY A 288 -15.03 1.27 -22.32
CA GLY A 288 -13.94 0.44 -21.83
C GLY A 288 -13.52 0.80 -20.41
N ARG A 289 -12.38 0.44 -19.91
CA ARG A 289 -11.87 0.47 -18.51
C ARG A 289 -12.31 1.63 -17.57
N ASN A 290 -13.51 2.12 -17.73
CA ASN A 290 -14.13 3.19 -16.95
C ASN A 290 -14.34 2.80 -15.47
N ALA A 291 -14.15 1.54 -15.16
CA ALA A 291 -14.35 0.95 -13.85
C ALA A 291 -13.06 0.85 -13.03
N VAL A 292 -12.03 1.62 -13.35
CA VAL A 292 -10.82 1.57 -12.51
C VAL A 292 -11.14 2.05 -11.10
N GLY A 293 -11.92 3.13 -10.96
CA GLY A 293 -12.35 3.69 -9.69
C GLY A 293 -11.22 4.44 -8.94
N SER A 294 -11.56 4.95 -7.75
CA SER A 294 -10.75 5.91 -7.02
C SER A 294 -10.11 5.39 -5.73
N ALA A 295 -10.53 4.24 -5.22
CA ALA A 295 -9.99 3.66 -3.99
C ALA A 295 -9.12 2.45 -4.32
N ASN A 296 -7.85 2.69 -4.68
CA ASN A 296 -6.97 1.62 -5.14
C ASN A 296 -6.16 0.97 -4.02
N ASP A 297 -5.48 1.78 -3.23
CA ASP A 297 -4.67 1.36 -2.10
C ASP A 297 -4.64 2.45 -1.04
N LEU A 298 -4.25 2.15 0.18
CA LEU A 298 -4.17 3.12 1.26
C LEU A 298 -3.10 2.76 2.29
N ASP A 299 -2.64 3.78 3.01
CA ASP A 299 -1.86 3.63 4.23
C ASP A 299 -2.16 4.77 5.21
N PHE A 300 -1.63 4.69 6.41
CA PHE A 300 -1.93 5.62 7.49
C PHE A 300 -0.71 6.43 7.91
N SER A 301 -0.97 7.59 8.53
CA SER A 301 0.07 8.34 9.20
C SER A 301 0.58 7.61 10.45
N ILE A 302 1.84 7.89 10.78
CA ILE A 302 2.58 7.19 11.84
C ILE A 302 2.27 7.69 13.26
N ASP A 303 1.46 8.74 13.40
CA ASP A 303 1.04 9.22 14.71
C ASP A 303 0.19 8.17 15.44
N ARG A 304 0.11 8.29 16.76
CA ARG A 304 -0.57 7.31 17.62
C ARG A 304 -2.01 7.04 17.20
N ASP A 305 -2.72 8.06 16.76
CA ASP A 305 -4.13 7.97 16.41
C ASP A 305 -4.34 7.67 14.93
N GLN A 306 -3.23 7.60 14.15
CA GLN A 306 -3.26 7.48 12.70
C GLN A 306 -4.24 8.51 12.12
N GLN A 307 -4.05 9.78 12.49
CA GLN A 307 -4.96 10.87 12.14
C GLN A 307 -5.25 10.93 10.65
N TYR A 308 -4.21 10.74 9.83
CA TYR A 308 -4.37 10.82 8.39
C TYR A 308 -4.38 9.44 7.76
N MET A 309 -5.26 9.28 6.77
CA MET A 309 -5.27 8.16 5.84
C MET A 309 -4.91 8.70 4.45
N PHE A 310 -3.95 8.06 3.82
CA PHE A 310 -3.44 8.37 2.50
C PHE A 310 -4.04 7.38 1.49
N VAL A 311 -4.88 7.86 0.60
CA VAL A 311 -5.59 7.01 -0.35
C VAL A 311 -5.09 7.24 -1.75
N ASN A 312 -4.57 6.19 -2.34
CA ASN A 312 -4.16 6.16 -3.73
C ASN A 312 -5.40 6.10 -4.63
N ASP A 313 -5.51 7.06 -5.52
CA ASP A 313 -6.57 7.15 -6.53
C ASP A 313 -5.97 6.96 -7.93
N VAL A 314 -6.09 5.74 -8.43
CA VAL A 314 -5.56 5.37 -9.74
C VAL A 314 -6.34 6.05 -10.89
N GLY A 315 -7.64 6.28 -10.72
CA GLY A 315 -8.49 6.92 -11.72
C GLY A 315 -8.14 8.38 -11.96
N ASN A 316 -7.72 9.10 -10.92
CA ASN A 316 -7.35 10.51 -10.98
C ASN A 316 -5.84 10.74 -10.97
N SER A 317 -5.01 9.69 -10.91
CA SER A 317 -3.55 9.79 -10.76
C SER A 317 -3.14 10.69 -9.59
N SER A 318 -3.81 10.55 -8.47
CA SER A 318 -3.69 11.43 -7.30
C SER A 318 -3.63 10.63 -6.01
N LEU A 319 -3.03 11.22 -5.00
CA LEU A 319 -3.11 10.75 -3.62
C LEU A 319 -3.98 11.71 -2.82
N TRP A 320 -4.98 11.18 -2.16
CA TRP A 320 -5.87 11.95 -1.28
C TRP A 320 -5.49 11.78 0.17
N VAL A 321 -5.58 12.87 0.93
CA VAL A 321 -5.35 12.91 2.38
C VAL A 321 -6.70 13.06 3.08
N PHE A 322 -7.05 12.06 3.87
CA PHE A 322 -8.25 12.05 4.70
C PHE A 322 -7.87 12.34 6.15
N ASP A 323 -8.68 13.11 6.87
CA ASP A 323 -8.60 13.23 8.32
C ASP A 323 -9.61 12.28 8.97
N ARG A 324 -9.08 11.24 9.59
CA ARG A 324 -9.90 10.20 10.25
C ARG A 324 -10.56 10.69 11.53
N LEU A 325 -9.95 11.63 12.21
CA LEU A 325 -10.49 12.22 13.45
C LEU A 325 -11.64 13.19 13.15
N LEU A 326 -11.73 13.69 11.91
CA LEU A 326 -12.83 14.52 11.42
C LEU A 326 -13.85 13.71 10.58
N GLY A 327 -14.04 12.43 10.87
CA GLY A 327 -15.02 11.58 10.20
C GLY A 327 -14.63 11.24 8.76
N ASN A 328 -13.36 10.95 8.54
CA ASN A 328 -12.81 10.57 7.22
C ASN A 328 -13.04 11.64 6.14
N ARG A 329 -12.90 12.91 6.53
CA ARG A 329 -13.03 14.03 5.61
C ARG A 329 -11.80 14.15 4.72
N ILE A 330 -11.98 14.29 3.41
CA ILE A 330 -10.90 14.63 2.48
C ILE A 330 -10.45 16.07 2.77
N LEU A 331 -9.18 16.22 3.12
CA LEU A 331 -8.56 17.54 3.37
C LEU A 331 -7.93 18.11 2.10
N GLY A 332 -7.44 17.27 1.21
CA GLY A 332 -6.75 17.64 -0.01
C GLY A 332 -6.03 16.45 -0.62
N GLY A 333 -5.12 16.70 -1.55
CA GLY A 333 -4.31 15.66 -2.17
C GLY A 333 -3.22 16.26 -3.05
N PHE A 334 -2.42 15.42 -3.67
CA PHE A 334 -1.37 15.81 -4.60
C PHE A 334 -1.19 14.74 -5.68
N GLY A 335 -0.42 15.09 -6.71
CA GLY A 335 -0.22 14.26 -7.88
C GLY A 335 -1.16 14.68 -9.03
N ARG A 336 -0.76 14.32 -10.21
CA ARG A 336 -1.49 14.52 -11.46
C ARG A 336 -0.98 13.52 -12.50
N PRO A 337 -1.71 13.30 -13.61
CA PRO A 337 -1.20 12.47 -14.69
C PRO A 337 0.11 13.00 -15.28
N GLY A 338 1.09 12.11 -15.48
CA GLY A 338 2.36 12.45 -16.12
C GLY A 338 3.53 11.57 -15.69
N HIS A 339 4.75 11.91 -16.15
CA HIS A 339 5.97 11.13 -15.96
C HIS A 339 7.07 11.87 -15.18
N GLN A 340 6.85 13.15 -14.82
CA GLN A 340 7.80 13.89 -14.01
C GLN A 340 7.78 13.43 -12.55
N ALA A 341 8.80 13.83 -11.79
CA ALA A 341 8.81 13.59 -10.35
C ALA A 341 7.60 14.25 -9.66
N GLY A 342 6.84 13.47 -8.89
CA GLY A 342 5.60 13.91 -8.26
C GLY A 342 4.34 13.81 -9.14
N GLU A 343 4.46 13.42 -10.40
CA GLU A 343 3.35 13.05 -11.27
C GLU A 343 3.17 11.52 -11.26
N PHE A 344 2.02 11.02 -11.67
CA PHE A 344 1.72 9.59 -11.65
C PHE A 344 1.19 9.11 -13.00
N THR A 345 1.61 7.90 -13.36
CA THR A 345 1.04 7.15 -14.48
C THR A 345 0.62 5.78 -13.98
N LEU A 346 -0.67 5.64 -13.73
CA LEU A 346 -1.28 4.48 -13.09
C LEU A 346 -0.64 4.17 -11.73
N PHE A 347 -0.86 5.09 -10.79
CA PHE A 347 -0.48 5.00 -9.40
C PHE A 347 -1.14 3.77 -8.76
N HIS A 348 -0.36 2.80 -8.27
CA HIS A 348 -0.90 1.50 -7.93
C HIS A 348 -0.77 1.12 -6.46
N SER A 349 0.32 1.47 -5.79
CA SER A 349 0.54 1.13 -4.39
C SER A 349 1.14 2.29 -3.60
N VAL A 350 0.86 2.34 -2.29
CA VAL A 350 1.41 3.31 -1.35
C VAL A 350 1.80 2.62 -0.04
N ALA A 351 2.93 3.03 0.55
CA ALA A 351 3.37 2.59 1.87
C ALA A 351 4.08 3.72 2.61
N VAL A 352 3.97 3.76 3.95
CA VAL A 352 4.51 4.82 4.80
C VAL A 352 5.51 4.23 5.79
N ASP A 353 6.76 4.77 5.82
CA ASP A 353 7.79 4.32 6.75
C ASP A 353 7.63 4.94 8.16
N SER A 354 8.43 4.48 9.12
CA SER A 354 8.40 4.95 10.52
C SER A 354 8.75 6.44 10.70
N LYS A 355 9.25 7.09 9.66
CA LYS A 355 9.60 8.53 9.64
C LYS A 355 8.51 9.37 8.96
N GLY A 356 7.47 8.71 8.44
CA GLY A 356 6.38 9.33 7.70
C GLY A 356 6.72 9.61 6.23
N ASN A 357 7.83 9.09 5.69
CA ASN A 357 8.05 9.12 4.25
C ASN A 357 7.08 8.16 3.57
N MET A 358 6.59 8.55 2.42
CA MET A 358 5.68 7.77 1.62
C MET A 358 6.40 7.24 0.39
N TYR A 359 6.14 5.98 0.06
CA TYR A 359 6.70 5.32 -1.11
C TYR A 359 5.56 4.82 -1.99
N THR A 360 5.73 4.94 -3.30
CA THR A 360 4.69 4.64 -4.27
C THR A 360 5.19 3.68 -5.34
N GLY A 361 4.29 2.85 -5.85
CA GLY A 361 4.53 2.01 -7.02
C GLY A 361 3.60 2.36 -8.16
N GLU A 362 4.10 2.31 -9.39
CA GLU A 362 3.33 2.59 -10.60
C GLU A 362 3.38 1.41 -11.57
N THR A 363 2.20 1.05 -12.09
CA THR A 363 2.04 -0.02 -13.09
C THR A 363 1.85 0.54 -14.50
N VAL A 364 1.66 -0.34 -15.46
CA VAL A 364 1.43 -0.04 -16.88
C VAL A 364 2.49 0.89 -17.46
N GLY A 365 2.18 2.15 -17.69
CA GLY A 365 3.12 3.12 -18.29
C GLY A 365 4.06 3.79 -17.29
N GLY A 366 3.77 3.73 -15.97
CA GLY A 366 4.59 4.38 -14.95
C GLY A 366 5.90 3.63 -14.68
N ARG A 367 5.80 2.34 -14.38
CA ARG A 367 6.93 1.38 -14.18
C ARG A 367 8.04 1.90 -13.28
N ARG A 368 7.67 2.59 -12.20
CA ARG A 368 8.63 3.19 -11.28
C ARG A 368 8.11 3.21 -9.85
N SER A 369 9.02 3.52 -8.94
CA SER A 369 8.70 3.90 -7.56
C SER A 369 9.17 5.32 -7.31
N GLN A 370 8.46 6.03 -6.42
CA GLN A 370 8.86 7.37 -5.98
C GLN A 370 8.79 7.46 -4.46
N LYS A 371 9.62 8.32 -3.88
CA LYS A 371 9.61 8.66 -2.45
C LYS A 371 9.12 10.09 -2.26
N PHE A 372 8.24 10.28 -1.29
CA PHE A 372 7.73 11.58 -0.86
C PHE A 372 8.10 11.81 0.60
N VAL A 373 8.75 12.94 0.88
CA VAL A 373 9.26 13.28 2.21
C VAL A 373 8.33 14.31 2.85
N PRO A 374 7.88 14.12 4.10
CA PRO A 374 7.05 15.11 4.78
C PRO A 374 7.81 16.41 5.01
N ARG A 375 7.15 17.56 4.81
CA ARG A 375 7.68 18.92 4.95
C ARG A 375 6.74 19.82 5.77
N GLY A 376 6.26 19.29 6.89
CA GLY A 376 5.34 20.00 7.78
C GLY A 376 3.89 19.98 7.28
N PHE A 377 3.14 21.02 7.64
CA PHE A 377 1.70 21.11 7.39
C PHE A 377 1.36 22.45 6.73
N ILE A 378 0.29 22.44 5.94
CA ILE A 378 -0.32 23.63 5.37
C ILE A 378 -1.77 23.77 5.88
N SER A 379 -2.25 25.01 6.02
CA SER A 379 -3.65 25.25 6.36
C SER A 379 -4.58 24.83 5.22
N THR A 380 -5.70 24.20 5.55
CA THR A 380 -6.75 23.88 4.56
C THR A 380 -7.35 25.13 3.91
N GLU A 381 -7.25 26.29 4.55
CA GLU A 381 -7.67 27.58 3.99
C GLU A 381 -6.79 28.04 2.82
N HIS A 382 -5.55 27.54 2.75
CA HIS A 382 -4.61 27.84 1.67
C HIS A 382 -4.52 26.72 0.61
N LEU A 383 -5.24 25.62 0.83
CA LEU A 383 -5.47 24.64 -0.22
C LEU A 383 -6.48 25.29 -1.16
N GLU A 384 -5.99 25.87 -2.26
CA GLU A 384 -6.87 26.26 -3.34
C GLU A 384 -7.80 25.09 -3.64
N THR A 385 -9.09 25.35 -3.65
CA THR A 385 -10.11 24.35 -3.94
C THR A 385 -9.74 23.65 -5.24
N PHE A 386 -9.36 22.37 -5.15
CA PHE A 386 -8.94 21.56 -6.28
C PHE A 386 -10.01 21.57 -7.36
N ARG A 387 -9.90 22.49 -8.29
CA ARG A 387 -10.59 22.43 -9.57
C ARG A 387 -9.63 21.82 -10.59
N GLY A 388 -9.63 20.51 -10.68
CA GLY A 388 -8.71 19.77 -11.54
C GLY A 388 -7.30 19.67 -10.93
N SER A 389 -6.53 18.68 -11.27
CA SER A 389 -5.22 18.26 -10.76
C SER A 389 -4.57 19.11 -9.68
N PRO A 390 -4.21 18.57 -8.53
CA PRO A 390 -3.51 19.29 -7.49
C PRO A 390 -2.24 19.92 -8.05
N HIS A 391 -2.12 21.24 -7.96
CA HIS A 391 -0.87 21.92 -8.27
C HIS A 391 0.13 21.58 -7.17
N TYR A 392 1.12 20.82 -7.53
CA TYR A 392 2.28 20.60 -6.70
C TYR A 392 3.18 21.84 -6.82
N ASP A 393 3.44 22.55 -5.72
CA ASP A 393 4.45 23.60 -5.67
C ASP A 393 5.81 22.95 -5.36
N PRO A 394 6.72 22.84 -6.34
CA PRO A 394 7.95 22.08 -6.17
C PRO A 394 9.02 22.78 -5.34
N LEU A 395 8.93 24.09 -5.06
CA LEU A 395 9.98 24.80 -4.35
C LEU A 395 9.45 25.92 -3.46
N PRO A 396 9.87 25.97 -2.17
CA PRO A 396 9.67 27.17 -1.38
C PRO A 396 10.59 28.28 -1.89
N GLY A 397 10.05 29.35 -2.49
CA GLY A 397 10.80 30.56 -2.62
C GLY A 397 10.78 31.35 -3.91
N LYS A 398 9.94 31.07 -4.88
CA LYS A 398 9.62 32.04 -5.93
C LYS A 398 8.13 31.97 -6.22
N GLY A 399 7.44 33.03 -5.82
CA GLY A 399 6.05 33.24 -6.21
C GLY A 399 5.95 33.16 -7.73
N ALA A 400 5.12 32.25 -8.21
CA ALA A 400 4.73 32.26 -9.59
C ALA A 400 3.90 33.52 -9.82
N GLU A 401 4.48 34.53 -10.43
CA GLU A 401 3.69 35.57 -11.04
C GLU A 401 2.78 34.91 -12.08
N ARG A 402 1.47 34.99 -11.86
CA ARG A 402 0.50 34.69 -12.90
C ARG A 402 0.81 35.61 -14.07
N ARG A 403 1.19 35.05 -15.19
CA ARG A 403 1.03 35.72 -16.46
C ARG A 403 -0.41 35.50 -16.89
N ASP A 404 -1.22 36.52 -16.71
CA ASP A 404 -2.51 36.63 -17.40
C ASP A 404 -2.18 36.91 -18.87
N ASP A 405 -2.38 35.93 -19.73
CA ASP A 405 -2.52 36.08 -21.19
C ASP A 405 -3.78 35.31 -21.62
#